data_98dd6465cace7abe154052e074ce30a1
#
_entry.id   98dd6465cace7abe154052e074ce30a1
#
_cell.length_a   1.000
_cell.length_b   1.000
_cell.length_c   1.000
_cell.angle_alpha   90.00
_cell.angle_beta   90.00
_cell.angle_gamma   90.00
#
_symmetry.space_group_name_H-M   'P 1'
#
loop_
_entity.id
_entity.type
_entity.pdbx_description
1 polymer ?
#
loop_
_entity_poly.entity_id
_entity_poly.type
_entity_poly.pdbx_seq_one_letter_code
_entity_poly.pdbx_strand_id
1 'polypeptide(L)'
;GAMTAAIRVLVVDDQQLLRRGLVMLFGTVEGVDVVAQAAHGAEALAVLRAEEVDVVLADAKMPVMDGIELVRQCSRAHPDLPVLVLTTFDDPDVVQGAVAAGAAGFLLKDTSIESLAEAVRAVAAGGLVIDPRVARLALAAPQDKKTESSAVLAILTPTEREVAALVAEGLTNQEIAARMVLAEGTVKNHVSALLRKLQATDRTVLALTLYKAFHADSGS
;
A
#
# COMPACT_ATOMS: atom_id res chain seq x y z
N GLY A 1 -26.21 -16.29 0.81
CA GLY A 1 -25.05 -15.51 0.49
C GLY A 1 -24.04 -15.60 1.62
N ALA A 2 -22.82 -16.07 1.33
CA ALA A 2 -21.76 -16.10 2.35
C ALA A 2 -21.50 -14.67 2.84
N MET A 3 -21.71 -14.43 4.13
CA MET A 3 -21.33 -13.17 4.76
C MET A 3 -19.80 -13.09 4.75
N THR A 4 -19.25 -12.20 3.94
CA THR A 4 -17.83 -11.90 3.96
C THR A 4 -17.51 -11.30 5.33
N ALA A 5 -16.51 -11.84 6.04
CA ALA A 5 -16.07 -11.30 7.32
C ALA A 5 -15.63 -9.85 7.15
N ALA A 6 -15.95 -8.98 8.11
CA ALA A 6 -15.52 -7.59 8.10
C ALA A 6 -13.99 -7.50 8.16
N ILE A 7 -13.43 -6.53 7.45
CA ILE A 7 -11.99 -6.23 7.47
C ILE A 7 -11.68 -5.55 8.80
N ARG A 8 -10.75 -6.13 9.56
CA ARG A 8 -10.35 -5.64 10.88
C ARG A 8 -9.26 -4.59 10.73
N VAL A 9 -9.53 -3.37 11.17
CA VAL A 9 -8.65 -2.21 11.01
C VAL A 9 -8.13 -1.75 12.36
N LEU A 10 -6.82 -1.50 12.43
CA LEU A 10 -6.16 -0.75 13.51
C LEU A 10 -5.95 0.69 13.04
N VAL A 11 -6.50 1.65 13.75
CA VAL A 11 -6.29 3.08 13.49
C VAL A 11 -5.21 3.63 14.42
N VAL A 12 -4.18 4.23 13.85
CA VAL A 12 -3.03 4.78 14.59
C VAL A 12 -2.91 6.27 14.28
N ASP A 13 -3.18 7.11 15.27
CA ASP A 13 -3.09 8.57 15.18
C ASP A 13 -2.92 9.15 16.58
N ASP A 14 -1.95 10.05 16.76
CA ASP A 14 -1.69 10.70 18.05
C ASP A 14 -2.75 11.75 18.42
N GLN A 15 -3.49 12.27 17.44
CA GLN A 15 -4.59 13.20 17.66
C GLN A 15 -5.86 12.43 18.02
N GLN A 16 -6.21 12.44 19.30
CA GLN A 16 -7.34 11.67 19.82
C GLN A 16 -8.67 12.03 19.14
N LEU A 17 -8.90 13.31 18.85
CA LEU A 17 -10.12 13.76 18.20
C LEU A 17 -10.26 13.22 16.78
N LEU A 18 -9.18 13.28 15.99
CA LEU A 18 -9.17 12.72 14.63
C LEU A 18 -9.33 11.21 14.64
N ARG A 19 -8.64 10.52 15.55
CA ARG A 19 -8.74 9.07 15.69
C ARG A 19 -10.17 8.63 16.01
N ARG A 20 -10.82 9.29 16.97
CA ARG A 20 -12.22 9.04 17.32
C ARG A 20 -13.17 9.35 16.18
N GLY A 21 -12.90 10.43 15.45
CA GLY A 21 -13.68 10.81 14.26
C GLY A 21 -13.62 9.73 13.18
N LEU A 22 -12.44 9.19 12.89
CA LEU A 22 -12.27 8.09 11.94
C LEU A 22 -13.02 6.82 12.38
N VAL A 23 -12.93 6.47 13.66
CA VAL A 23 -13.66 5.31 14.21
C VAL A 23 -15.17 5.47 14.01
N MET A 24 -15.72 6.65 14.30
CA MET A 24 -17.14 6.93 14.10
C MET A 24 -17.53 6.84 12.62
N LEU A 25 -16.73 7.41 11.72
CA LEU A 25 -16.99 7.38 10.28
C LEU A 25 -16.94 5.96 9.72
N PHE A 26 -15.97 5.16 10.12
CA PHE A 26 -15.91 3.75 9.73
C PHE A 26 -17.10 2.93 10.23
N GLY A 27 -17.71 3.33 11.33
CA GLY A 27 -18.95 2.75 11.82
C GLY A 27 -20.15 2.92 10.87
N THR A 28 -20.07 3.88 9.94
CA THR A 28 -21.11 4.10 8.91
C THR A 28 -20.88 3.29 7.63
N VAL A 29 -19.77 2.56 7.53
CA VAL A 29 -19.37 1.80 6.34
C VAL A 29 -19.50 0.31 6.61
N GLU A 30 -20.14 -0.39 5.68
CA GLU A 30 -20.27 -1.86 5.77
C GLU A 30 -18.96 -2.57 5.42
N GLY A 31 -18.70 -3.68 6.11
CA GLY A 31 -17.58 -4.56 5.80
C GLY A 31 -16.22 -4.11 6.33
N VAL A 32 -16.16 -3.02 7.07
CA VAL A 32 -14.94 -2.52 7.73
C VAL A 32 -15.24 -2.32 9.22
N ASP A 33 -14.38 -2.89 10.06
CA ASP A 33 -14.54 -2.83 11.51
C ASP A 33 -13.24 -2.35 12.17
N VAL A 34 -13.30 -1.25 12.91
CA VAL A 34 -12.14 -0.77 13.68
C VAL A 34 -12.08 -1.53 14.98
N VAL A 35 -11.17 -2.50 15.05
CA VAL A 35 -11.04 -3.42 16.20
C VAL A 35 -10.10 -2.88 17.27
N ALA A 36 -9.24 -1.93 16.94
CA ALA A 36 -8.28 -1.36 17.89
C ALA A 36 -7.84 0.04 17.47
N GLN A 37 -7.29 0.78 18.42
CA GLN A 37 -6.75 2.12 18.25
C GLN A 37 -5.39 2.21 18.95
N ALA A 38 -4.50 3.03 18.41
CA ALA A 38 -3.20 3.35 19.03
C ALA A 38 -2.86 4.82 18.81
N ALA A 39 -2.11 5.40 19.74
CA ALA A 39 -1.71 6.80 19.68
C ALA A 39 -0.39 7.02 18.94
N HIS A 40 0.43 5.98 18.77
CA HIS A 40 1.70 6.02 18.05
C HIS A 40 2.14 4.61 17.64
N GLY A 41 3.23 4.52 16.86
CA GLY A 41 3.68 3.26 16.29
C GLY A 41 4.07 2.18 17.30
N ALA A 42 4.69 2.55 18.43
CA ALA A 42 5.07 1.57 19.45
C ALA A 42 3.85 0.92 20.11
N GLU A 43 2.82 1.71 20.40
CA GLU A 43 1.53 1.20 20.91
C GLU A 43 0.85 0.31 19.87
N ALA A 44 0.89 0.71 18.59
CA ALA A 44 0.37 -0.10 17.49
C ALA A 44 1.03 -1.48 17.41
N LEU A 45 2.36 -1.57 17.54
CA LEU A 45 3.07 -2.85 17.55
C LEU A 45 2.67 -3.73 18.74
N ALA A 46 2.41 -3.14 19.90
CA ALA A 46 1.91 -3.87 21.07
C ALA A 46 0.51 -4.46 20.81
N VAL A 47 -0.37 -3.67 20.17
CA VAL A 47 -1.71 -4.13 19.76
C VAL A 47 -1.60 -5.30 18.79
N LEU A 48 -0.73 -5.23 17.80
CA LEU A 48 -0.56 -6.27 16.79
C LEU A 48 -0.07 -7.61 17.35
N ARG A 49 0.56 -7.62 18.53
CA ARG A 49 0.92 -8.85 19.21
C ARG A 49 -0.26 -9.55 19.89
N ALA A 50 -1.28 -8.80 20.24
CA ALA A 50 -2.43 -9.26 21.01
C ALA A 50 -3.70 -9.42 20.19
N GLU A 51 -3.84 -8.69 19.10
CA GLU A 51 -5.06 -8.62 18.30
C GLU A 51 -4.77 -9.01 16.84
N GLU A 52 -5.70 -9.71 16.22
CA GLU A 52 -5.66 -9.95 14.78
C GLU A 52 -6.18 -8.76 14.02
N VAL A 53 -5.36 -8.22 13.13
CA VAL A 53 -5.64 -7.03 12.32
C VAL A 53 -5.37 -7.35 10.85
N ASP A 54 -6.25 -6.92 9.97
CA ASP A 54 -6.12 -7.14 8.53
C ASP A 54 -5.48 -5.95 7.81
N VAL A 55 -5.66 -4.73 8.31
CA VAL A 55 -5.11 -3.49 7.75
C VAL A 55 -4.78 -2.53 8.88
N VAL A 56 -3.62 -1.88 8.78
CA VAL A 56 -3.23 -0.76 9.64
C VAL A 56 -3.42 0.54 8.86
N LEU A 57 -4.12 1.49 9.47
CA LEU A 57 -4.26 2.84 8.96
C LEU A 57 -3.53 3.78 9.91
N ALA A 58 -2.43 4.37 9.47
CA ALA A 58 -1.53 5.15 10.32
C ALA A 58 -1.27 6.54 9.78
N ASP A 59 -1.26 7.53 10.68
CA ASP A 59 -0.73 8.86 10.39
C ASP A 59 0.78 8.77 10.11
N ALA A 60 1.26 9.51 9.12
CA ALA A 60 2.68 9.57 8.80
C ALA A 60 3.53 10.18 9.92
N LYS A 61 2.99 11.16 10.63
CA LYS A 61 3.70 11.92 11.67
C LYS A 61 3.07 11.70 13.05
N MET A 62 3.80 11.01 13.90
CA MET A 62 3.41 10.75 15.29
C MET A 62 4.65 10.81 16.19
N PRO A 63 4.48 11.16 17.49
CA PRO A 63 5.59 11.10 18.44
C PRO A 63 5.98 9.65 18.75
N VAL A 64 7.13 9.43 19.35
CA VAL A 64 7.69 8.14 19.78
C VAL A 64 8.10 7.26 18.60
N MET A 65 7.14 6.83 17.79
CA MET A 65 7.36 6.09 16.55
C MET A 65 6.37 6.58 15.50
N ASP A 66 6.87 7.18 14.42
CA ASP A 66 6.05 7.69 13.33
C ASP A 66 5.53 6.58 12.41
N GLY A 67 4.67 6.96 11.47
CA GLY A 67 4.05 6.01 10.54
C GLY A 67 5.05 5.32 9.63
N ILE A 68 6.13 5.98 9.24
CA ILE A 68 7.16 5.40 8.37
C ILE A 68 7.92 4.29 9.10
N GLU A 69 8.34 4.55 10.35
CA GLU A 69 9.01 3.54 11.15
C GLU A 69 8.07 2.38 11.49
N LEU A 70 6.79 2.66 11.73
CA LEU A 70 5.78 1.63 11.90
C LEU A 70 5.66 0.73 10.66
N VAL A 71 5.68 1.31 9.46
CA VAL A 71 5.68 0.54 8.22
C VAL A 71 6.91 -0.37 8.14
N ARG A 72 8.10 0.13 8.46
CA ARG A 72 9.32 -0.69 8.48
C ARG A 72 9.23 -1.85 9.45
N GLN A 73 8.76 -1.59 10.66
CA GLN A 73 8.59 -2.62 11.70
C GLN A 73 7.56 -3.68 11.28
N CYS A 74 6.43 -3.25 10.72
CA CYS A 74 5.41 -4.17 10.20
C CYS A 74 5.94 -5.00 9.04
N SER A 75 6.73 -4.43 8.15
CA SER A 75 7.33 -5.17 7.03
C SER A 75 8.23 -6.31 7.50
N ARG A 76 8.87 -6.15 8.63
CA ARG A 76 9.73 -7.19 9.23
C ARG A 76 8.98 -8.23 10.05
N ALA A 77 8.08 -7.76 10.93
CA ALA A 77 7.37 -8.61 11.88
C ALA A 77 6.06 -9.18 11.34
N HIS A 78 5.40 -8.48 10.43
CA HIS A 78 4.10 -8.82 9.86
C HIS A 78 4.10 -8.56 8.35
N PRO A 79 4.86 -9.32 7.54
CA PRO A 79 5.09 -9.04 6.12
C PRO A 79 3.82 -9.07 5.26
N ASP A 80 2.78 -9.78 5.70
CA ASP A 80 1.50 -9.87 4.99
C ASP A 80 0.48 -8.82 5.43
N LEU A 81 0.82 -7.98 6.41
CA LEU A 81 -0.06 -6.96 6.95
C LEU A 81 0.12 -5.64 6.18
N PRO A 82 -0.88 -5.20 5.40
CA PRO A 82 -0.80 -3.93 4.71
C PRO A 82 -0.94 -2.75 5.66
N VAL A 83 -0.11 -1.73 5.46
CA VAL A 83 -0.17 -0.46 6.17
C VAL A 83 -0.53 0.64 5.18
N LEU A 84 -1.66 1.31 5.40
CA LEU A 84 -2.06 2.54 4.72
C LEU A 84 -1.54 3.73 5.52
N VAL A 85 -0.86 4.65 4.86
CA VAL A 85 -0.36 5.87 5.48
C VAL A 85 -1.23 7.06 5.08
N LEU A 86 -1.70 7.80 6.07
CA LEU A 86 -2.37 9.09 5.88
C LEU A 86 -1.37 10.21 6.07
N THR A 87 -1.33 11.14 5.14
CA THR A 87 -0.41 12.27 5.20
C THR A 87 -1.09 13.58 4.79
N THR A 88 -0.51 14.71 5.17
CA THR A 88 -0.79 16.00 4.56
C THR A 88 0.08 16.16 3.31
N PHE A 89 -0.38 16.96 2.35
CA PHE A 89 0.18 17.01 0.98
C PHE A 89 1.60 17.60 0.88
N ASP A 90 2.11 18.26 1.88
CA ASP A 90 3.19 19.24 1.79
C ASP A 90 4.59 18.74 2.17
N ASP A 91 4.79 17.42 2.28
CA ASP A 91 6.11 16.86 2.66
C ASP A 91 6.55 15.73 1.72
N PRO A 92 7.30 16.05 0.63
CA PRO A 92 7.81 15.03 -0.29
C PRO A 92 8.72 14.00 0.35
N ASP A 93 9.50 14.38 1.37
CA ASP A 93 10.43 13.47 2.06
C ASP A 93 9.67 12.39 2.84
N VAL A 94 8.55 12.75 3.43
CA VAL A 94 7.66 11.80 4.13
C VAL A 94 7.09 10.78 3.14
N VAL A 95 6.62 11.23 1.97
CA VAL A 95 6.09 10.36 0.92
C VAL A 95 7.16 9.39 0.43
N GLN A 96 8.35 9.88 0.09
CA GLN A 96 9.46 9.05 -0.38
C GLN A 96 9.92 8.06 0.69
N GLY A 97 10.02 8.48 1.94
CA GLY A 97 10.38 7.61 3.05
C GLY A 97 9.38 6.49 3.29
N ALA A 98 8.10 6.78 3.20
CA ALA A 98 7.04 5.80 3.37
C ALA A 98 6.96 4.80 2.22
N VAL A 99 7.19 5.25 0.97
CA VAL A 99 7.32 4.36 -0.20
C VAL A 99 8.50 3.41 -0.01
N ALA A 100 9.67 3.94 0.35
CA ALA A 100 10.87 3.14 0.58
C ALA A 100 10.70 2.15 1.75
N ALA A 101 9.88 2.47 2.73
CA ALA A 101 9.58 1.61 3.88
C ALA A 101 8.63 0.45 3.56
N GLY A 102 7.88 0.53 2.46
CA GLY A 102 7.01 -0.54 2.00
C GLY A 102 5.52 -0.40 2.36
N ALA A 103 5.02 0.82 2.52
CA ALA A 103 3.60 1.03 2.75
C ALA A 103 2.75 0.49 1.58
N ALA A 104 1.60 -0.10 1.88
CA ALA A 104 0.67 -0.61 0.89
C ALA A 104 -0.12 0.49 0.18
N GLY A 105 -0.16 1.67 0.77
CA GLY A 105 -0.81 2.81 0.14
C GLY A 105 -0.58 4.11 0.89
N PHE A 106 -0.88 5.19 0.18
CA PHE A 106 -0.78 6.57 0.65
C PHE A 106 -2.03 7.32 0.28
N LEU A 107 -2.66 7.90 1.26
CA LEU A 107 -3.82 8.76 1.07
C LEU A 107 -3.61 10.09 1.79
N LEU A 108 -4.28 11.11 1.32
CA LEU A 108 -4.29 12.39 1.98
C LEU A 108 -5.35 12.42 3.08
N LYS A 109 -5.10 13.17 4.14
CA LYS A 109 -6.02 13.31 5.28
C LYS A 109 -7.38 13.91 4.93
N ASP A 110 -7.53 14.54 3.76
CA ASP A 110 -8.79 15.07 3.25
C ASP A 110 -9.62 14.04 2.46
N THR A 111 -9.15 12.80 2.35
CA THR A 111 -9.85 11.72 1.66
C THR A 111 -11.19 11.42 2.35
N SER A 112 -12.26 11.24 1.55
CA SER A 112 -13.58 10.88 2.08
C SER A 112 -13.57 9.50 2.74
N ILE A 113 -14.50 9.26 3.66
CA ILE A 113 -14.60 7.96 4.33
C ILE A 113 -14.92 6.83 3.34
N GLU A 114 -15.69 7.12 2.30
CA GLU A 114 -16.03 6.17 1.25
C GLU A 114 -14.77 5.74 0.47
N SER A 115 -13.95 6.69 0.07
CA SER A 115 -12.68 6.43 -0.62
C SER A 115 -11.67 5.74 0.30
N LEU A 116 -11.66 6.09 1.57
CA LEU A 116 -10.80 5.46 2.56
C LEU A 116 -11.20 3.99 2.78
N ALA A 117 -12.49 3.71 2.85
CA ALA A 117 -13.00 2.34 2.96
C ALA A 117 -12.67 1.50 1.72
N GLU A 118 -12.79 2.07 0.52
CA GLU A 118 -12.37 1.40 -0.73
C GLU A 118 -10.88 1.08 -0.71
N ALA A 119 -10.04 2.01 -0.24
CA ALA A 119 -8.61 1.81 -0.09
C ALA A 119 -8.30 0.66 0.89
N VAL A 120 -8.99 0.61 2.02
CA VAL A 120 -8.87 -0.49 2.99
C VAL A 120 -9.20 -1.83 2.35
N ARG A 121 -10.30 -1.91 1.60
CA ARG A 121 -10.69 -3.14 0.89
C ARG A 121 -9.65 -3.55 -0.16
N ALA A 122 -9.14 -2.59 -0.92
CA ALA A 122 -8.15 -2.86 -1.96
C ALA A 122 -6.84 -3.41 -1.38
N VAL A 123 -6.31 -2.81 -0.33
CA VAL A 123 -5.05 -3.28 0.28
C VAL A 123 -5.25 -4.60 1.05
N ALA A 124 -6.39 -4.82 1.64
CA ALA A 124 -6.73 -6.10 2.28
C ALA A 124 -6.74 -7.25 1.26
N ALA A 125 -7.11 -6.95 0.00
CA ALA A 125 -7.08 -7.90 -1.11
C ALA A 125 -5.70 -8.01 -1.80
N GLY A 126 -4.68 -7.34 -1.29
CA GLY A 126 -3.32 -7.37 -1.82
C GLY A 126 -3.00 -6.32 -2.88
N GLY A 127 -3.88 -5.35 -3.10
CA GLY A 127 -3.67 -4.24 -4.02
C GLY A 127 -2.82 -3.11 -3.43
N LEU A 128 -2.53 -2.14 -4.26
CA LEU A 128 -1.84 -0.91 -3.91
C LEU A 128 -2.78 0.28 -4.14
N VAL A 129 -2.80 1.22 -3.22
CA VAL A 129 -3.59 2.46 -3.36
C VAL A 129 -2.70 3.66 -3.12
N ILE A 130 -2.56 4.51 -4.13
CA ILE A 130 -1.83 5.77 -4.01
C ILE A 130 -2.73 6.90 -4.53
N ASP A 131 -2.93 7.92 -3.69
CA ASP A 131 -3.58 9.15 -4.16
C ASP A 131 -2.74 9.72 -5.32
N PRO A 132 -3.34 10.07 -6.48
CA PRO A 132 -2.58 10.60 -7.62
C PRO A 132 -1.73 11.81 -7.28
N ARG A 133 -2.15 12.64 -6.34
CA ARG A 133 -1.39 13.80 -5.86
C ARG A 133 -0.11 13.37 -5.15
N VAL A 134 -0.17 12.27 -4.40
CA VAL A 134 0.98 11.68 -3.69
C VAL A 134 1.90 10.97 -4.68
N ALA A 135 1.35 10.26 -5.65
CA ALA A 135 2.13 9.55 -6.67
C ALA A 135 3.06 10.49 -7.45
N ARG A 136 2.63 11.69 -7.76
CA ARG A 136 3.47 12.70 -8.43
C ARG A 136 4.71 13.06 -7.62
N LEU A 137 4.58 13.19 -6.30
CA LEU A 137 5.70 13.48 -5.40
C LEU A 137 6.66 12.29 -5.30
N ALA A 138 6.15 11.07 -5.23
CA ALA A 138 6.95 9.85 -5.18
C ALA A 138 7.76 9.62 -6.46
N LEU A 139 7.22 10.04 -7.61
CA LEU A 139 7.83 9.85 -8.93
C LEU A 139 8.73 11.02 -9.36
N ALA A 140 8.74 12.14 -8.63
CA ALA A 140 9.53 13.34 -8.93
C ALA A 140 11.02 13.20 -8.57
N ALA A 141 11.56 12.00 -8.40
CA ALA A 141 12.99 11.77 -8.17
C ALA A 141 13.82 12.01 -9.45
N PRO A 142 15.12 12.40 -9.34
CA PRO A 142 15.93 12.87 -10.48
C PRO A 142 16.03 11.84 -11.62
N GLN A 143 16.03 12.40 -12.84
CA GLN A 143 15.85 11.70 -14.13
C GLN A 143 17.07 10.91 -14.66
N ASP A 144 17.85 10.22 -13.86
CA ASP A 144 19.04 9.49 -14.38
C ASP A 144 18.75 8.04 -14.81
N LYS A 145 17.50 7.70 -15.19
CA LYS A 145 17.11 6.28 -15.30
C LYS A 145 16.39 5.82 -16.58
N LYS A 146 16.56 6.48 -17.71
CA LYS A 146 16.03 5.96 -19.00
C LYS A 146 16.63 4.60 -19.39
N THR A 147 17.87 4.34 -19.01
CA THR A 147 18.60 3.09 -19.32
C THR A 147 18.20 1.92 -18.43
N GLU A 148 17.85 2.19 -17.16
CA GLU A 148 17.42 1.15 -16.22
C GLU A 148 16.02 0.62 -16.53
N SER A 149 15.13 1.49 -17.02
CA SER A 149 13.73 1.14 -17.33
C SER A 149 13.63 0.10 -18.45
N SER A 150 14.42 0.24 -19.51
CA SER A 150 14.48 -0.73 -20.62
C SER A 150 15.05 -2.06 -20.18
N ALA A 151 16.06 -2.03 -19.30
CA ALA A 151 16.70 -3.24 -18.76
C ALA A 151 15.74 -4.02 -17.85
N VAL A 152 14.92 -3.32 -17.06
CA VAL A 152 13.92 -3.94 -16.17
C VAL A 152 12.91 -4.76 -16.97
N LEU A 153 12.35 -4.21 -18.04
CA LEU A 153 11.34 -4.91 -18.85
C LEU A 153 11.96 -6.07 -19.67
N ALA A 154 13.23 -5.96 -20.04
CA ALA A 154 13.90 -6.95 -20.87
C ALA A 154 14.12 -8.31 -20.17
N ILE A 155 14.21 -8.33 -18.85
CA ILE A 155 14.40 -9.56 -18.07
C ILE A 155 13.11 -10.32 -17.75
N LEU A 156 11.97 -9.75 -18.09
CA LEU A 156 10.66 -10.35 -17.82
C LEU A 156 10.24 -11.28 -18.96
N THR A 157 9.65 -12.43 -18.60
CA THR A 157 8.95 -13.27 -19.57
C THR A 157 7.69 -12.54 -20.08
N PRO A 158 7.09 -12.95 -21.23
CA PRO A 158 5.85 -12.33 -21.73
C PRO A 158 4.73 -12.33 -20.70
N THR A 159 4.52 -13.44 -19.99
CA THR A 159 3.47 -13.53 -18.94
C THR A 159 3.80 -12.66 -17.74
N GLU A 160 5.05 -12.64 -17.28
CA GLU A 160 5.50 -11.74 -16.22
C GLU A 160 5.30 -10.28 -16.58
N ARG A 161 5.55 -9.92 -17.85
CA ARG A 161 5.34 -8.56 -18.34
C ARG A 161 3.87 -8.16 -18.31
N GLU A 162 2.95 -9.04 -18.67
CA GLU A 162 1.52 -8.80 -18.57
C GLU A 162 1.07 -8.62 -17.11
N VAL A 163 1.50 -9.50 -16.22
CA VAL A 163 1.24 -9.37 -14.78
C VAL A 163 1.84 -8.06 -14.24
N ALA A 164 3.07 -7.74 -14.64
CA ALA A 164 3.77 -6.53 -14.23
C ALA A 164 3.00 -5.25 -14.63
N ALA A 165 2.45 -5.19 -15.84
CA ALA A 165 1.66 -4.05 -16.29
C ALA A 165 0.42 -3.83 -15.40
N LEU A 166 -0.24 -4.90 -14.99
CA LEU A 166 -1.42 -4.83 -14.13
C LEU A 166 -1.05 -4.49 -12.67
N VAL A 167 0.08 -4.99 -12.18
CA VAL A 167 0.63 -4.57 -10.88
C VAL A 167 0.92 -3.07 -10.87
N ALA A 168 1.53 -2.56 -11.94
CA ALA A 168 1.81 -1.13 -12.09
C ALA A 168 0.56 -0.25 -12.10
N GLU A 169 -0.57 -0.80 -12.57
CA GLU A 169 -1.88 -0.13 -12.54
C GLU A 169 -2.56 -0.21 -11.16
N GLY A 170 -1.99 -0.91 -10.21
CA GLY A 170 -2.51 -1.04 -8.85
C GLY A 170 -3.56 -2.11 -8.65
N LEU A 171 -3.73 -3.05 -9.59
CA LEU A 171 -4.69 -4.13 -9.46
C LEU A 171 -4.29 -5.10 -8.34
N THR A 172 -5.30 -5.68 -7.68
CA THR A 172 -5.12 -6.78 -6.73
C THR A 172 -4.80 -8.09 -7.48
N ASN A 173 -4.27 -9.09 -6.78
CA ASN A 173 -4.04 -10.40 -7.37
C ASN A 173 -5.33 -11.04 -7.91
N GLN A 174 -6.45 -10.84 -7.21
CA GLN A 174 -7.75 -11.31 -7.66
C GLN A 174 -8.20 -10.64 -8.95
N GLU A 175 -8.03 -9.33 -9.07
CA GLU A 175 -8.36 -8.57 -10.27
C GLU A 175 -7.46 -8.97 -11.45
N ILE A 176 -6.17 -9.18 -11.21
CA ILE A 176 -5.22 -9.67 -12.22
C ILE A 176 -5.60 -11.06 -12.68
N ALA A 177 -5.91 -11.96 -11.75
CA ALA A 177 -6.35 -13.33 -12.06
C ALA A 177 -7.60 -13.33 -12.93
N ALA A 178 -8.58 -12.50 -12.61
CA ALA A 178 -9.80 -12.36 -13.42
C ALA A 178 -9.50 -11.79 -14.80
N ARG A 179 -8.65 -10.77 -14.90
CA ARG A 179 -8.28 -10.12 -16.17
C ARG A 179 -7.52 -11.06 -17.11
N MET A 180 -6.60 -11.85 -16.57
CA MET A 180 -5.74 -12.75 -17.33
C MET A 180 -6.28 -14.17 -17.46
N VAL A 181 -7.43 -14.47 -16.85
CA VAL A 181 -8.02 -15.82 -16.80
C VAL A 181 -7.02 -16.83 -16.21
N LEU A 182 -6.45 -16.49 -15.09
CA LEU A 182 -5.51 -17.32 -14.32
C LEU A 182 -6.06 -17.61 -12.93
N ALA A 183 -5.54 -18.64 -12.28
CA ALA A 183 -5.78 -18.87 -10.86
C ALA A 183 -5.07 -17.79 -10.03
N GLU A 184 -5.65 -17.37 -8.92
CA GLU A 184 -5.06 -16.36 -8.02
C GLU A 184 -3.69 -16.81 -7.48
N GLY A 185 -3.53 -18.11 -7.17
CA GLY A 185 -2.24 -18.69 -6.77
C GLY A 185 -1.17 -18.57 -7.84
N THR A 186 -1.54 -18.69 -9.12
CA THR A 186 -0.62 -18.50 -10.25
C THR A 186 -0.16 -17.04 -10.33
N VAL A 187 -1.07 -16.08 -10.16
CA VAL A 187 -0.74 -14.66 -10.10
C VAL A 187 0.21 -14.37 -8.92
N LYS A 188 -0.06 -14.92 -7.76
CA LYS A 188 0.81 -14.79 -6.59
C LYS A 188 2.23 -15.28 -6.88
N ASN A 189 2.37 -16.40 -7.58
CA ASN A 189 3.68 -16.94 -7.99
C ASN A 189 4.40 -15.99 -8.95
N HIS A 190 3.70 -15.41 -9.92
CA HIS A 190 4.27 -14.43 -10.83
C HIS A 190 4.71 -13.16 -10.11
N VAL A 191 3.91 -12.65 -9.18
CA VAL A 191 4.27 -11.48 -8.36
C VAL A 191 5.50 -11.77 -7.51
N SER A 192 5.59 -12.96 -6.90
CA SER A 192 6.78 -13.38 -6.14
C SER A 192 8.02 -13.45 -7.03
N ALA A 193 7.90 -13.93 -8.25
CA ALA A 193 9.00 -13.96 -9.22
C ALA A 193 9.44 -12.54 -9.61
N LEU A 194 8.50 -11.61 -9.82
CA LEU A 194 8.78 -10.21 -10.11
C LEU A 194 9.53 -9.53 -8.95
N LEU A 195 9.08 -9.73 -7.72
CA LEU A 195 9.74 -9.21 -6.52
C LEU A 195 11.20 -9.64 -6.48
N ARG A 196 11.46 -10.91 -6.74
CA ARG A 196 12.80 -11.50 -6.74
C ARG A 196 13.66 -10.99 -7.88
N LYS A 197 13.15 -11.00 -9.12
CA LYS A 197 13.88 -10.58 -10.33
C LYS A 197 14.26 -9.11 -10.30
N LEU A 198 13.36 -8.26 -9.79
CA LEU A 198 13.57 -6.81 -9.73
C LEU A 198 14.16 -6.35 -8.39
N GLN A 199 14.45 -7.29 -7.50
CA GLN A 199 15.00 -7.00 -6.17
C GLN A 199 14.14 -5.99 -5.39
N ALA A 200 12.82 -6.06 -5.57
CA ALA A 200 11.89 -5.23 -4.84
C ALA A 200 11.57 -5.86 -3.48
N THR A 201 11.62 -5.06 -2.43
CA THR A 201 11.40 -5.52 -1.05
C THR A 201 9.94 -5.83 -0.76
N ASP A 202 9.03 -5.20 -1.51
CA ASP A 202 7.59 -5.33 -1.32
C ASP A 202 6.82 -4.93 -2.58
N ARG A 203 5.51 -5.13 -2.55
CA ARG A 203 4.62 -4.84 -3.68
C ARG A 203 4.57 -3.36 -4.04
N THR A 204 4.69 -2.45 -3.08
CA THR A 204 4.67 -1.01 -3.33
C THR A 204 5.88 -0.58 -4.14
N VAL A 205 7.07 -0.97 -3.73
CA VAL A 205 8.31 -0.72 -4.48
C VAL A 205 8.24 -1.35 -5.85
N LEU A 206 7.74 -2.58 -5.95
CA LEU A 206 7.56 -3.28 -7.22
C LEU A 206 6.65 -2.48 -8.16
N ALA A 207 5.47 -2.09 -7.70
CA ALA A 207 4.50 -1.36 -8.53
C ALA A 207 5.07 -0.03 -9.03
N LEU A 208 5.75 0.73 -8.19
CA LEU A 208 6.38 1.99 -8.57
C LEU A 208 7.53 1.80 -9.54
N THR A 209 8.38 0.80 -9.34
CA THR A 209 9.47 0.45 -10.25
C THR A 209 8.92 0.09 -11.64
N LEU A 210 7.87 -0.72 -11.68
CA LEU A 210 7.23 -1.13 -12.92
C LEU A 210 6.50 0.04 -13.60
N TYR A 211 5.81 0.87 -12.84
CA TYR A 211 5.15 2.06 -13.39
C TYR A 211 6.16 2.97 -14.11
N LYS A 212 7.29 3.25 -13.47
CA LYS A 212 8.38 4.02 -14.08
C LYS A 212 8.90 3.35 -15.35
N ALA A 213 9.09 2.04 -15.34
CA ALA A 213 9.60 1.29 -16.48
C ALA A 213 8.65 1.33 -17.68
N PHE A 214 7.34 1.18 -17.45
CA PHE A 214 6.32 1.21 -18.52
C PHE A 214 6.06 2.62 -19.07
N HIS A 215 6.28 3.68 -18.29
CA HIS A 215 5.98 5.07 -18.69
C HIS A 215 7.23 5.88 -19.04
N ALA A 216 8.41 5.27 -19.04
CA ALA A 216 9.66 5.96 -19.37
C ALA A 216 9.70 6.47 -20.84
N ASP A 217 8.98 5.81 -21.76
CA ASP A 217 8.94 6.14 -23.17
C ASP A 217 7.82 7.12 -23.57
N SER A 218 6.96 7.53 -22.62
CA SER A 218 5.80 8.37 -22.90
C SER A 218 6.08 9.88 -22.83
N GLY A 219 7.34 10.27 -22.69
CA GLY A 219 7.78 11.66 -22.54
C GLY A 219 8.61 12.17 -23.73
N SER A 220 8.10 12.03 -24.95
CA SER A 220 8.66 12.73 -26.13
C SER A 220 7.61 13.56 -26.79
#